data_10bf65e2aa5cf1aaf5a1fa47ff5882dc
#
_entry.id   10bf65e2aa5cf1aaf5a1fa47ff5882dc
#
_cell.length_a   1.000
_cell.length_b   1.000
_cell.length_c   1.000
_cell.angle_alpha   90.00
_cell.angle_beta   90.00
_cell.angle_gamma   90.00
#
_symmetry.space_group_name_H-M   'P 1'
#
loop_
_entity.id
_entity.type
_entity.pdbx_description
1 polymer ?
#
loop_
_entity_poly.entity_id
_entity_poly.type
_entity_poly.pdbx_seq_one_letter_code
_entity_poly.pdbx_strand_id
1 'polypeptide(L)'
;AMVEQLQMTAQARHFDFFILSDTTDPDIWLREEAFWATTRAALSGEVGLYYRHRTDNTYRKSGNIRDFCERWGSQYRYMVVLDADSLLEGPTLVEMVRRMELDPQIALVQAPPAPVNRLSFFARMQQFSARVYGQVFNSGFALWVQDDGNYWGHNAIIRIEPFMDHCGLPKLPGVPPLGGEILSHDFVEAAMLREAGWKVVLDHDLQGSYEQCPTNLID
;
A
#
# COMPACT_ATOMS: atom_id res chain seq x y z
N ALA A 1 -9.45 -12.97 -7.22
CA ALA A 1 -8.48 -13.65 -6.32
C ALA A 1 -8.48 -13.04 -4.91
N MET A 2 -7.94 -11.83 -4.70
CA MET A 2 -7.85 -11.20 -3.34
C MET A 2 -9.21 -11.08 -2.66
N VAL A 3 -10.22 -10.51 -3.33
CA VAL A 3 -11.59 -10.37 -2.79
C VAL A 3 -12.24 -11.72 -2.51
N GLU A 4 -12.10 -12.68 -3.39
CA GLU A 4 -12.62 -14.05 -3.20
C GLU A 4 -12.02 -14.74 -1.97
N GLN A 5 -10.69 -14.60 -1.78
CA GLN A 5 -10.04 -15.11 -0.57
C GLN A 5 -10.52 -14.40 0.69
N LEU A 6 -10.73 -13.09 0.62
CA LEU A 6 -11.26 -12.31 1.73
C LEU A 6 -12.69 -12.75 2.09
N GLN A 7 -13.54 -13.04 1.10
CA GLN A 7 -14.87 -13.59 1.31
C GLN A 7 -14.86 -14.93 2.06
N MET A 8 -13.82 -15.76 1.84
CA MET A 8 -13.65 -17.02 2.58
C MET A 8 -13.31 -16.82 4.07
N THR A 9 -12.85 -15.64 4.46
CA THR A 9 -12.52 -15.33 5.87
C THR A 9 -13.74 -14.95 6.72
N ALA A 10 -14.92 -14.81 6.13
CA ALA A 10 -16.13 -14.26 6.75
C ALA A 10 -15.97 -12.81 7.29
N GLN A 11 -14.92 -12.10 6.90
CA GLN A 11 -14.64 -10.72 7.32
C GLN A 11 -14.81 -9.72 6.17
N ALA A 12 -15.19 -10.17 4.98
CA ALA A 12 -15.27 -9.38 3.76
C ALA A 12 -16.10 -8.10 3.92
N ARG A 13 -17.18 -8.13 4.68
CA ARG A 13 -18.08 -6.99 4.96
C ARG A 13 -17.41 -5.78 5.65
N HIS A 14 -16.20 -5.96 6.19
CA HIS A 14 -15.44 -4.91 6.87
C HIS A 14 -14.45 -4.21 5.95
N PHE A 15 -14.40 -4.61 4.68
CA PHE A 15 -13.45 -4.12 3.71
C PHE A 15 -14.15 -3.55 2.48
N ASP A 16 -13.71 -2.39 2.07
CA ASP A 16 -14.05 -1.78 0.79
C ASP A 16 -12.79 -1.61 -0.05
N PHE A 17 -12.94 -1.70 -1.36
CA PHE A 17 -11.86 -1.54 -2.32
C PHE A 17 -12.06 -0.28 -3.14
N PHE A 18 -11.00 0.51 -3.27
CA PHE A 18 -10.98 1.72 -4.07
C PHE A 18 -9.91 1.61 -5.14
N ILE A 19 -10.29 1.77 -6.38
CA ILE A 19 -9.38 1.98 -7.51
C ILE A 19 -9.20 3.48 -7.66
N LEU A 20 -8.00 3.97 -7.32
CA LEU A 20 -7.66 5.38 -7.31
C LEU A 20 -6.79 5.69 -8.53
N SER A 21 -7.41 6.07 -9.64
CA SER A 21 -6.73 6.34 -10.90
C SER A 21 -6.28 7.79 -11.04
N ASP A 22 -5.04 7.97 -11.50
CA ASP A 22 -4.45 9.23 -11.91
C ASP A 22 -4.06 9.20 -13.40
N THR A 23 -4.62 8.27 -14.18
CA THR A 23 -4.29 8.18 -15.60
C THR A 23 -4.68 9.46 -16.36
N THR A 24 -3.81 9.89 -17.25
CA THR A 24 -4.10 10.99 -18.19
C THR A 24 -4.43 10.47 -19.60
N ASP A 25 -4.35 9.15 -19.81
CA ASP A 25 -4.64 8.47 -21.05
C ASP A 25 -6.13 8.05 -21.09
N PRO A 26 -6.93 8.60 -22.03
CA PRO A 26 -8.34 8.26 -22.13
C PRO A 26 -8.63 6.79 -22.44
N ASP A 27 -7.74 6.10 -23.18
CA ASP A 27 -7.90 4.70 -23.51
C ASP A 27 -7.66 3.80 -22.28
N ILE A 28 -6.71 4.17 -21.44
CA ILE A 28 -6.48 3.50 -20.16
C ILE A 28 -7.67 3.74 -19.24
N TRP A 29 -8.13 4.97 -19.12
CA TRP A 29 -9.29 5.31 -18.31
C TRP A 29 -10.53 4.49 -18.68
N LEU A 30 -10.88 4.42 -19.97
CA LEU A 30 -12.01 3.61 -20.43
C LEU A 30 -11.87 2.14 -20.10
N ARG A 31 -10.65 1.58 -20.17
CA ARG A 31 -10.38 0.19 -19.80
C ARG A 31 -10.53 -0.04 -18.30
N GLU A 32 -10.06 0.89 -17.49
CA GLU A 32 -10.20 0.83 -16.03
C GLU A 32 -11.67 0.89 -15.60
N GLU A 33 -12.47 1.79 -16.18
CA GLU A 33 -13.92 1.87 -15.91
C GLU A 33 -14.65 0.60 -16.34
N ALA A 34 -14.34 0.07 -17.52
CA ALA A 34 -14.93 -1.18 -18.01
C ALA A 34 -14.57 -2.36 -17.11
N PHE A 35 -13.32 -2.45 -16.67
CA PHE A 35 -12.85 -3.45 -15.71
C PHE A 35 -13.58 -3.32 -14.36
N TRP A 36 -13.66 -2.10 -13.82
CA TRP A 36 -14.38 -1.83 -12.58
C TRP A 36 -15.86 -2.24 -12.68
N ALA A 37 -16.56 -1.81 -13.73
CA ALA A 37 -17.97 -2.10 -13.90
C ALA A 37 -18.24 -3.61 -14.00
N THR A 38 -17.41 -4.35 -14.77
CA THR A 38 -17.51 -5.81 -14.91
C THR A 38 -17.22 -6.51 -13.60
N THR A 39 -16.16 -6.10 -12.89
CA THR A 39 -15.76 -6.71 -11.62
C THR A 39 -16.80 -6.44 -10.54
N ARG A 40 -17.30 -5.21 -10.44
CA ARG A 40 -18.36 -4.85 -9.50
C ARG A 40 -19.64 -5.67 -9.70
N ALA A 41 -20.02 -5.88 -10.97
CA ALA A 41 -21.19 -6.70 -11.29
C ALA A 41 -21.04 -8.18 -10.90
N ALA A 42 -19.80 -8.68 -10.90
CA ALA A 42 -19.48 -10.06 -10.53
C ALA A 42 -19.34 -10.28 -9.01
N LEU A 43 -19.12 -9.21 -8.24
CA LEU A 43 -19.01 -9.31 -6.78
C LEU A 43 -20.39 -9.46 -6.14
N SER A 44 -20.52 -10.44 -5.25
CA SER A 44 -21.66 -10.51 -4.33
C SER A 44 -21.57 -9.33 -3.36
N GLY A 45 -22.66 -8.58 -3.16
CA GLY A 45 -22.73 -7.27 -2.52
C GLY A 45 -22.19 -7.10 -1.09
N GLU A 46 -21.34 -8.01 -0.59
CA GLU A 46 -20.72 -7.94 0.74
C GLU A 46 -19.47 -7.03 0.78
N VAL A 47 -18.89 -6.73 -0.38
CA VAL A 47 -17.66 -5.93 -0.52
C VAL A 47 -17.94 -4.76 -1.44
N GLY A 48 -17.69 -3.55 -0.97
CA GLY A 48 -17.73 -2.35 -1.81
C GLY A 48 -16.54 -2.32 -2.76
N LEU A 49 -16.80 -2.07 -4.04
CA LEU A 49 -15.75 -1.78 -5.03
C LEU A 49 -16.06 -0.45 -5.70
N TYR A 50 -15.21 0.51 -5.48
CA TYR A 50 -15.34 1.89 -5.93
C TYR A 50 -14.23 2.24 -6.90
N TYR A 51 -14.55 3.13 -7.85
CA TYR A 51 -13.60 3.69 -8.79
C TYR A 51 -13.61 5.22 -8.69
N ARG A 52 -12.45 5.82 -8.61
CA ARG A 52 -12.29 7.27 -8.66
C ARG A 52 -11.15 7.62 -9.60
N HIS A 53 -11.45 8.42 -10.58
CA HIS A 53 -10.48 9.07 -11.47
C HIS A 53 -10.25 10.52 -11.03
N ARG A 54 -8.98 10.91 -10.95
CA ARG A 54 -8.55 12.27 -10.65
C ARG A 54 -7.91 12.89 -11.88
N THR A 55 -8.32 14.08 -12.26
CA THR A 55 -7.80 14.81 -13.43
C THR A 55 -6.57 15.64 -13.11
N ASP A 56 -6.40 16.04 -11.85
CA ASP A 56 -5.23 16.77 -11.35
C ASP A 56 -4.32 15.84 -10.58
N ASN A 57 -3.14 15.55 -11.14
CA ASN A 57 -2.17 14.63 -10.59
C ASN A 57 -1.17 15.32 -9.64
N THR A 58 -1.55 16.45 -9.04
CA THR A 58 -0.72 17.17 -8.08
C THR A 58 -0.31 16.25 -6.93
N TYR A 59 0.96 16.26 -6.59
CA TYR A 59 1.61 15.36 -5.60
C TYR A 59 1.52 13.87 -5.95
N ARG A 60 1.18 13.49 -7.18
CA ARG A 60 1.19 12.11 -7.68
C ARG A 60 0.53 11.13 -6.67
N LYS A 61 1.21 10.06 -6.28
CA LYS A 61 0.69 9.02 -5.38
C LYS A 61 0.31 9.56 -4.00
N SER A 62 1.13 10.38 -3.37
CA SER A 62 0.82 10.97 -2.06
C SER A 62 -0.43 11.87 -2.13
N GLY A 63 -0.54 12.70 -3.17
CA GLY A 63 -1.74 13.51 -3.40
C GLY A 63 -2.97 12.69 -3.73
N ASN A 64 -2.80 11.54 -4.39
CA ASN A 64 -3.88 10.60 -4.67
C ASN A 64 -4.43 9.97 -3.39
N ILE A 65 -3.55 9.50 -2.50
CA ILE A 65 -3.92 8.95 -1.18
C ILE A 65 -4.56 10.05 -0.32
N ARG A 66 -3.98 11.24 -0.31
CA ARG A 66 -4.51 12.37 0.46
C ARG A 66 -5.93 12.74 0.03
N ASP A 67 -6.20 12.88 -1.28
CA ASP A 67 -7.53 13.17 -1.82
C ASP A 67 -8.55 12.10 -1.40
N PHE A 68 -8.15 10.83 -1.38
CA PHE A 68 -8.98 9.75 -0.85
C PHE A 68 -9.30 9.98 0.64
N CYS A 69 -8.29 10.23 1.45
CA CYS A 69 -8.45 10.41 2.89
C CYS A 69 -9.33 11.62 3.22
N GLU A 70 -9.16 12.75 2.52
CA GLU A 70 -9.97 13.95 2.69
C GLU A 70 -11.45 13.72 2.37
N ARG A 71 -11.77 12.88 1.37
CA ARG A 71 -13.15 12.61 0.94
C ARG A 71 -13.85 11.51 1.72
N TRP A 72 -13.16 10.42 1.99
CA TRP A 72 -13.76 9.20 2.54
C TRP A 72 -13.06 8.67 3.78
N GLY A 73 -11.87 9.18 4.12
CA GLY A 73 -11.07 8.66 5.20
C GLY A 73 -11.79 8.61 6.55
N SER A 74 -12.68 9.56 6.83
CA SER A 74 -13.48 9.58 8.07
C SER A 74 -14.43 8.38 8.24
N GLN A 75 -14.68 7.62 7.18
CA GLN A 75 -15.53 6.43 7.21
C GLN A 75 -14.76 5.16 7.59
N TYR A 76 -13.42 5.23 7.61
CA TYR A 76 -12.54 4.08 7.81
C TYR A 76 -11.53 4.35 8.93
N ARG A 77 -11.22 3.31 9.70
CA ARG A 77 -10.15 3.38 10.72
C ARG A 77 -8.77 3.17 10.11
N TYR A 78 -8.71 2.31 9.10
CA TYR A 78 -7.48 1.89 8.45
C TYR A 78 -7.60 1.98 6.94
N MET A 79 -6.49 2.19 6.28
CA MET A 79 -6.34 1.97 4.84
C MET A 79 -5.20 1.00 4.59
N VAL A 80 -5.34 0.17 3.57
CA VAL A 80 -4.25 -0.65 3.03
C VAL A 80 -3.87 -0.09 1.68
N VAL A 81 -2.63 0.34 1.54
CA VAL A 81 -2.13 0.92 0.30
C VAL A 81 -1.49 -0.17 -0.55
N LEU A 82 -1.94 -0.28 -1.79
CA LEU A 82 -1.45 -1.22 -2.79
C LEU A 82 -1.06 -0.49 -4.07
N ASP A 83 0.03 -0.88 -4.68
CA ASP A 83 0.35 -0.50 -6.05
C ASP A 83 -0.42 -1.38 -7.05
N ALA A 84 -0.46 -0.97 -8.32
CA ALA A 84 -1.22 -1.69 -9.35
C ALA A 84 -0.76 -3.14 -9.57
N ASP A 85 0.47 -3.44 -9.22
CA ASP A 85 1.10 -4.76 -9.32
C ASP A 85 1.25 -5.48 -7.97
N SER A 86 0.81 -4.84 -6.88
CA SER A 86 0.80 -5.43 -5.54
C SER A 86 -0.37 -6.38 -5.35
N LEU A 87 -0.14 -7.43 -4.58
CA LEU A 87 -1.17 -8.39 -4.19
C LEU A 87 -1.01 -8.76 -2.72
N LEU A 88 -2.13 -8.73 -1.99
CA LEU A 88 -2.24 -9.32 -0.65
C LEU A 88 -3.25 -10.46 -0.66
N GLU A 89 -2.97 -11.50 0.10
CA GLU A 89 -3.96 -12.54 0.34
C GLU A 89 -5.06 -12.07 1.30
N GLY A 90 -6.27 -12.59 1.15
CA GLY A 90 -7.40 -12.23 2.02
C GLY A 90 -7.12 -12.43 3.51
N PRO A 91 -6.55 -13.57 3.95
CA PRO A 91 -6.13 -13.76 5.34
C PRO A 91 -5.10 -12.75 5.82
N THR A 92 -4.18 -12.30 4.95
CA THR A 92 -3.17 -11.29 5.28
C THR A 92 -3.81 -9.94 5.61
N LEU A 93 -4.81 -9.53 4.84
CA LEU A 93 -5.58 -8.31 5.13
C LEU A 93 -6.23 -8.35 6.52
N VAL A 94 -6.83 -9.47 6.88
CA VAL A 94 -7.45 -9.66 8.21
C VAL A 94 -6.39 -9.63 9.32
N GLU A 95 -5.24 -10.29 9.10
CA GLU A 95 -4.15 -10.31 10.07
C GLU A 95 -3.52 -8.92 10.27
N MET A 96 -3.37 -8.13 9.20
CA MET A 96 -2.92 -6.74 9.29
C MET A 96 -3.84 -5.92 10.19
N VAL A 97 -5.15 -6.02 10.02
CA VAL A 97 -6.12 -5.34 10.91
C VAL A 97 -5.96 -5.83 12.33
N ARG A 98 -5.81 -7.14 12.55
CA ARG A 98 -5.61 -7.71 13.88
C ARG A 98 -4.35 -7.15 14.57
N ARG A 99 -3.24 -6.98 13.85
CA ARG A 99 -2.01 -6.34 14.37
C ARG A 99 -2.28 -4.90 14.81
N MET A 100 -3.00 -4.13 14.01
CA MET A 100 -3.36 -2.75 14.34
C MET A 100 -4.29 -2.63 15.56
N GLU A 101 -5.17 -3.61 15.76
CA GLU A 101 -6.08 -3.64 16.92
C GLU A 101 -5.40 -4.10 18.22
N LEU A 102 -4.33 -4.91 18.13
CA LEU A 102 -3.59 -5.40 19.30
C LEU A 102 -2.77 -4.30 19.98
N ASP A 103 -2.25 -3.34 19.21
CA ASP A 103 -1.50 -2.22 19.75
C ASP A 103 -2.03 -0.90 19.17
N PRO A 104 -2.79 -0.13 19.94
CA PRO A 104 -3.33 1.16 19.50
C PRO A 104 -2.27 2.24 19.20
N GLN A 105 -1.03 2.04 19.61
CA GLN A 105 0.08 2.96 19.32
C GLN A 105 0.70 2.74 17.93
N ILE A 106 0.35 1.65 17.25
CA ILE A 106 0.82 1.41 15.89
C ILE A 106 0.03 2.26 14.91
N ALA A 107 0.71 3.12 14.17
CA ALA A 107 0.13 3.89 13.06
C ALA A 107 0.31 3.18 11.71
N LEU A 108 1.36 2.37 11.56
CA LEU A 108 1.65 1.69 10.30
C LEU A 108 2.28 0.32 10.53
N VAL A 109 1.76 -0.70 9.81
CA VAL A 109 2.40 -2.01 9.70
C VAL A 109 2.75 -2.25 8.23
N GLN A 110 4.03 -2.43 7.96
CA GLN A 110 4.57 -2.80 6.65
C GLN A 110 4.68 -4.33 6.56
N ALA A 111 3.99 -4.92 5.57
CA ALA A 111 4.22 -6.31 5.19
C ALA A 111 5.30 -6.36 4.11
N PRO A 112 6.40 -7.10 4.30
CA PRO A 112 7.43 -7.22 3.27
C PRO A 112 6.88 -7.99 2.06
N PRO A 113 6.84 -7.39 0.86
CA PRO A 113 6.34 -8.07 -0.33
C PRO A 113 7.38 -9.06 -0.87
N ALA A 114 6.91 -10.23 -1.26
CA ALA A 114 7.72 -11.21 -1.97
C ALA A 114 7.64 -10.96 -3.49
N PRO A 115 8.76 -10.83 -4.20
CA PRO A 115 8.77 -10.63 -5.64
C PRO A 115 8.30 -11.89 -6.39
N VAL A 116 7.35 -11.73 -7.32
CA VAL A 116 6.73 -12.85 -8.06
C VAL A 116 6.49 -12.51 -9.54
N ASN A 117 6.12 -13.53 -10.29
CA ASN A 117 5.52 -13.43 -11.64
C ASN A 117 6.37 -12.76 -12.72
N ARG A 118 7.69 -12.83 -12.64
CA ARG A 118 8.59 -12.35 -13.69
C ARG A 118 9.58 -13.44 -14.13
N LEU A 119 9.86 -13.50 -15.43
CA LEU A 119 10.65 -14.57 -16.05
C LEU A 119 12.01 -14.13 -16.56
N SER A 120 12.34 -12.83 -16.55
CA SER A 120 13.68 -12.38 -16.93
C SER A 120 14.72 -12.95 -15.97
N PHE A 121 15.96 -13.09 -16.44
CA PHE A 121 17.05 -13.61 -15.60
C PHE A 121 17.24 -12.78 -14.34
N PHE A 122 17.22 -11.45 -14.48
CA PHE A 122 17.34 -10.53 -13.34
C PHE A 122 16.23 -10.72 -12.31
N ALA A 123 14.98 -10.74 -12.77
CA ALA A 123 13.82 -10.94 -11.90
C ALA A 123 13.83 -12.32 -11.22
N ARG A 124 14.25 -13.37 -11.91
CA ARG A 124 14.40 -14.71 -11.32
C ARG A 124 15.49 -14.76 -10.25
N MET A 125 16.58 -14.02 -10.44
CA MET A 125 17.60 -13.88 -9.41
C MET A 125 17.05 -13.19 -8.17
N GLN A 126 16.29 -12.11 -8.33
CA GLN A 126 15.64 -11.40 -7.21
C GLN A 126 14.64 -12.31 -6.47
N GLN A 127 13.77 -13.01 -7.21
CA GLN A 127 12.82 -13.96 -6.63
C GLN A 127 13.53 -15.09 -5.87
N PHE A 128 14.62 -15.61 -6.42
CA PHE A 128 15.45 -16.63 -5.74
C PHE A 128 16.08 -16.07 -4.47
N SER A 129 16.70 -14.90 -4.54
CA SER A 129 17.33 -14.23 -3.41
C SER A 129 16.31 -13.94 -2.29
N ALA A 130 15.16 -13.39 -2.63
CA ALA A 130 14.10 -13.11 -1.67
C ALA A 130 13.59 -14.40 -0.99
N ARG A 131 13.46 -15.50 -1.75
CA ARG A 131 13.02 -16.78 -1.19
C ARG A 131 14.06 -17.43 -0.26
N VAL A 132 15.35 -17.29 -0.55
CA VAL A 132 16.42 -17.93 0.23
C VAL A 132 16.84 -17.09 1.42
N TYR A 133 16.97 -15.79 1.24
CA TYR A 133 17.53 -14.89 2.25
C TYR A 133 16.50 -13.91 2.82
N GLY A 134 15.39 -13.68 2.13
CA GLY A 134 14.44 -12.62 2.46
C GLY A 134 13.87 -12.75 3.87
N GLN A 135 13.53 -13.96 4.31
CA GLN A 135 12.99 -14.15 5.66
C GLN A 135 14.02 -13.81 6.73
N VAL A 136 15.26 -14.27 6.57
CA VAL A 136 16.35 -13.97 7.54
C VAL A 136 16.65 -12.48 7.55
N PHE A 137 16.71 -11.86 6.37
CA PHE A 137 16.93 -10.42 6.24
C PHE A 137 15.80 -9.61 6.88
N ASN A 138 14.55 -9.91 6.56
CA ASN A 138 13.39 -9.19 7.08
C ASN A 138 13.26 -9.36 8.60
N SER A 139 13.53 -10.57 9.14
CA SER A 139 13.52 -10.81 10.58
C SER A 139 14.63 -10.03 11.28
N GLY A 140 15.85 -10.05 10.75
CA GLY A 140 16.97 -9.28 11.30
C GLY A 140 16.73 -7.77 11.24
N PHE A 141 16.16 -7.30 10.13
CA PHE A 141 15.84 -5.89 9.95
C PHE A 141 14.69 -5.44 10.86
N ALA A 142 13.63 -6.23 10.99
CA ALA A 142 12.53 -5.96 11.91
C ALA A 142 13.03 -5.92 13.37
N LEU A 143 13.91 -6.84 13.77
CA LEU A 143 14.52 -6.85 15.10
C LEU A 143 15.39 -5.60 15.35
N TRP A 144 16.05 -5.08 14.31
CA TRP A 144 16.85 -3.87 14.42
C TRP A 144 15.98 -2.62 14.56
N VAL A 145 14.97 -2.45 13.67
CA VAL A 145 14.19 -1.22 13.65
C VAL A 145 13.08 -1.20 14.70
N GLN A 146 12.59 -2.36 15.14
CA GLN A 146 11.52 -2.49 16.12
C GLN A 146 10.30 -1.61 15.78
N ASP A 147 10.01 -0.61 16.64
CA ASP A 147 8.89 0.34 16.47
C ASP A 147 9.23 1.53 15.56
N ASP A 148 10.51 1.63 15.11
CA ASP A 148 11.05 2.70 14.27
C ASP A 148 11.25 2.27 12.81
N GLY A 149 10.38 1.40 12.30
CA GLY A 149 10.40 0.94 10.92
C GLY A 149 10.16 2.03 9.88
N ASN A 150 10.11 1.62 8.63
CA ASN A 150 9.83 2.49 7.51
C ASN A 150 8.58 2.03 6.73
N TYR A 151 8.03 2.93 5.94
CA TYR A 151 7.00 2.66 4.95
C TYR A 151 7.64 2.53 3.57
N TRP A 152 7.25 1.51 2.81
CA TRP A 152 7.81 1.23 1.47
C TRP A 152 6.87 1.66 0.34
N GLY A 153 5.83 2.42 0.70
CA GLY A 153 4.90 3.00 -0.25
C GLY A 153 3.71 2.11 -0.62
N HIS A 154 3.76 0.82 -0.37
CA HIS A 154 2.69 -0.14 -0.67
C HIS A 154 2.76 -1.37 0.26
N ASN A 155 1.78 -2.27 0.18
CA ASN A 155 1.64 -3.47 1.00
C ASN A 155 1.73 -3.16 2.51
N ALA A 156 1.14 -2.06 2.91
CA ALA A 156 1.11 -1.59 4.29
C ALA A 156 -0.31 -1.22 4.71
N ILE A 157 -0.63 -1.47 5.98
CA ILE A 157 -1.82 -0.96 6.62
C ILE A 157 -1.47 0.27 7.44
N ILE A 158 -2.29 1.30 7.35
CA ILE A 158 -2.06 2.61 7.95
C ILE A 158 -3.31 3.03 8.71
N ARG A 159 -3.14 3.53 9.93
CA ARG A 159 -4.21 4.18 10.68
C ARG A 159 -4.45 5.57 10.09
N ILE A 160 -5.69 5.83 9.64
CA ILE A 160 -6.01 7.03 8.86
C ILE A 160 -5.90 8.30 9.70
N GLU A 161 -6.40 8.29 10.94
CA GLU A 161 -6.39 9.46 11.81
C GLU A 161 -4.97 10.05 11.99
N PRO A 162 -3.97 9.34 12.55
CA PRO A 162 -2.63 9.89 12.71
C PRO A 162 -1.95 10.19 11.36
N PHE A 163 -2.26 9.44 10.31
CA PHE A 163 -1.73 9.75 8.98
C PHE A 163 -2.22 11.11 8.48
N MET A 164 -3.49 11.41 8.63
CA MET A 164 -4.06 12.70 8.23
C MET A 164 -3.57 13.85 9.10
N ASP A 165 -3.35 13.61 10.38
CA ASP A 165 -2.92 14.64 11.33
C ASP A 165 -1.44 15.02 11.16
N HIS A 166 -0.59 14.07 10.73
CA HIS A 166 0.86 14.25 10.78
C HIS A 166 1.55 14.16 9.41
N CYS A 167 0.99 13.43 8.42
CA CYS A 167 1.67 13.16 7.15
C CYS A 167 1.38 14.18 6.04
N GLY A 168 1.11 15.43 6.40
CA GLY A 168 0.94 16.53 5.45
C GLY A 168 2.27 16.94 4.80
N LEU A 169 2.58 16.40 3.61
CA LEU A 169 3.84 16.68 2.93
C LEU A 169 3.90 18.12 2.41
N PRO A 170 4.93 18.92 2.80
CA PRO A 170 5.16 20.24 2.25
C PRO A 170 5.75 20.16 0.85
N LYS A 171 5.52 21.20 0.05
CA LYS A 171 6.29 21.39 -1.18
C LYS A 171 7.65 21.95 -0.84
N LEU A 172 8.71 21.31 -1.31
CA LEU A 172 10.07 21.78 -1.09
C LEU A 172 10.32 23.08 -1.88
N PRO A 173 11.01 24.08 -1.28
CA PRO A 173 11.37 25.30 -1.99
C PRO A 173 12.36 25.02 -3.12
N GLY A 174 12.27 25.78 -4.21
CA GLY A 174 13.15 25.63 -5.37
C GLY A 174 12.48 24.92 -6.55
N VAL A 175 13.32 24.54 -7.51
CA VAL A 175 12.89 23.86 -8.74
C VAL A 175 13.46 22.44 -8.81
N PRO A 176 12.78 21.51 -9.49
CA PRO A 176 13.33 20.17 -9.71
C PRO A 176 14.74 20.22 -10.32
N PRO A 177 15.65 19.28 -9.95
CA PRO A 177 15.42 18.11 -9.10
C PRO A 177 15.59 18.34 -7.60
N LEU A 178 16.02 19.53 -7.15
CA LEU A 178 16.33 19.82 -5.74
C LEU A 178 15.17 20.45 -4.96
N GLY A 179 14.05 20.74 -5.63
CA GLY A 179 12.84 21.31 -5.03
C GLY A 179 11.59 20.77 -5.70
N GLY A 180 10.41 21.18 -5.23
CA GLY A 180 9.12 20.70 -5.72
C GLY A 180 8.49 19.63 -4.86
N GLU A 181 7.90 18.61 -5.47
CA GLU A 181 7.24 17.52 -4.75
C GLU A 181 8.24 16.52 -4.18
N ILE A 182 7.96 15.99 -2.99
CA ILE A 182 8.75 14.92 -2.37
C ILE A 182 8.43 13.61 -3.09
N LEU A 183 9.40 13.03 -3.79
CA LEU A 183 9.22 11.81 -4.59
C LEU A 183 9.17 10.55 -3.72
N SER A 184 10.07 10.44 -2.71
CA SER A 184 10.06 9.36 -1.72
C SER A 184 9.20 9.77 -0.52
N HIS A 185 7.92 9.99 -0.78
CA HIS A 185 6.96 10.45 0.21
C HIS A 185 6.79 9.45 1.37
N ASP A 186 6.85 8.17 1.07
CA ASP A 186 6.68 7.04 1.97
C ASP A 186 7.66 7.07 3.16
N PHE A 187 8.96 7.26 2.89
CA PHE A 187 9.97 7.38 3.96
C PHE A 187 9.73 8.61 4.84
N VAL A 188 9.28 9.72 4.24
CA VAL A 188 9.00 10.96 4.97
C VAL A 188 7.75 10.81 5.82
N GLU A 189 6.68 10.19 5.29
CA GLU A 189 5.45 9.90 6.02
C GLU A 189 5.72 9.00 7.24
N ALA A 190 6.53 7.94 7.08
CA ALA A 190 6.96 7.10 8.19
C ALA A 190 7.75 7.90 9.25
N ALA A 191 8.65 8.77 8.81
CA ALA A 191 9.42 9.62 9.73
C ALA A 191 8.53 10.60 10.51
N MET A 192 7.53 11.21 9.85
CA MET A 192 6.56 12.10 10.50
C MET A 192 5.70 11.38 11.54
N LEU A 193 5.25 10.16 11.25
CA LEU A 193 4.52 9.33 12.22
C LEU A 193 5.36 9.04 13.46
N ARG A 194 6.64 8.65 13.26
CA ARG A 194 7.57 8.38 14.37
C ARG A 194 7.88 9.64 15.17
N GLU A 195 8.09 10.77 14.52
CA GLU A 195 8.29 12.08 15.20
C GLU A 195 7.09 12.46 16.06
N ALA A 196 5.88 12.10 15.62
CA ALA A 196 4.66 12.29 16.38
C ALA A 196 4.45 11.26 17.51
N GLY A 197 5.39 10.33 17.72
CA GLY A 197 5.36 9.33 18.78
C GLY A 197 4.60 8.05 18.44
N TRP A 198 4.24 7.83 17.18
CA TRP A 198 3.58 6.62 16.72
C TRP A 198 4.59 5.55 16.32
N LYS A 199 4.21 4.29 16.47
CA LYS A 199 5.00 3.15 16.04
C LYS A 199 4.79 2.88 14.55
N VAL A 200 5.89 2.61 13.85
CA VAL A 200 5.93 2.13 12.48
C VAL A 200 6.66 0.78 12.48
N VAL A 201 5.93 -0.29 12.19
CA VAL A 201 6.41 -1.66 12.40
C VAL A 201 6.60 -2.38 11.07
N LEU A 202 7.74 -3.06 10.90
CA LEU A 202 7.93 -4.05 9.85
C LEU A 202 7.54 -5.43 10.41
N ASP A 203 6.40 -5.98 9.97
CA ASP A 203 5.96 -7.30 10.41
C ASP A 203 6.44 -8.38 9.43
N HIS A 204 7.59 -8.96 9.74
CA HIS A 204 8.24 -9.99 8.93
C HIS A 204 7.51 -11.34 8.94
N ASP A 205 6.58 -11.55 9.87
CA ASP A 205 5.78 -12.77 9.97
C ASP A 205 4.53 -12.76 9.08
N LEU A 206 4.16 -11.58 8.55
CA LEU A 206 3.05 -11.47 7.61
C LEU A 206 3.41 -12.15 6.28
N GLN A 207 2.69 -13.23 6.00
CA GLN A 207 2.79 -13.96 4.73
C GLN A 207 1.69 -13.50 3.77
N GLY A 208 1.81 -13.87 2.47
CA GLY A 208 0.78 -13.56 1.47
C GLY A 208 0.82 -12.11 0.97
N SER A 209 1.98 -11.48 1.04
CA SER A 209 2.28 -10.16 0.48
C SER A 209 3.20 -10.32 -0.72
N TYR A 210 2.81 -9.81 -1.89
CA TYR A 210 3.50 -10.01 -3.16
C TYR A 210 3.55 -8.73 -3.99
N GLU A 211 4.60 -8.64 -4.83
CA GLU A 211 4.76 -7.60 -5.84
C GLU A 211 5.43 -8.16 -7.10
N GLN A 212 5.35 -7.44 -8.21
CA GLN A 212 6.15 -7.76 -9.39
C GLN A 212 7.49 -7.04 -9.31
N CYS A 213 8.59 -7.79 -9.42
CA CYS A 213 9.91 -7.18 -9.45
C CYS A 213 10.25 -6.59 -10.82
N PRO A 214 11.21 -5.62 -10.90
CA PRO A 214 11.74 -5.10 -12.14
C PRO A 214 12.25 -6.21 -13.06
N THR A 215 12.11 -6.01 -14.36
CA THR A 215 12.55 -7.00 -15.37
C THR A 215 14.02 -6.91 -15.69
N ASN A 216 14.63 -5.77 -15.43
CA ASN A 216 16.05 -5.46 -15.66
C ASN A 216 16.59 -4.49 -14.59
N LEU A 217 17.86 -4.11 -14.72
CA LEU A 217 18.57 -3.27 -13.74
C LEU A 217 18.25 -1.76 -13.88
N ILE A 218 17.55 -1.36 -14.93
CA ILE A 218 17.33 0.05 -15.30
C ILE A 218 15.89 0.49 -15.02
N ASP A 219 14.99 -0.46 -14.88
CA ASP A 219 13.55 -0.22 -14.57
C ASP A 219 13.35 0.21 -13.13
#